data_7122d3221b051f01087abd9ce21b71e6
#
_entry.id   7122d3221b051f01087abd9ce21b71e6
#
_cell.length_a   1.000
_cell.length_b   1.000
_cell.length_c   1.000
_cell.angle_alpha   90.00
_cell.angle_beta   90.00
_cell.angle_gamma   90.00
#
_symmetry.space_group_name_H-M   'P 1'
#
loop_
_entity.id
_entity.type
_entity.pdbx_description
1 polymer ?
#
loop_
_entity_poly.entity_id
_entity_poly.type
_entity_poly.pdbx_seq_one_letter_code
_entity_poly.pdbx_strand_id
1 'polypeptide(L)'
;MKISMFYHSLLSDWNHGNAHFLRGVVAELINRGHEVKVYEPKDNWSLTNLIEGHGESYLEEFQRTYPQLRSIFYEADKIDLETVLADQDLVIVHEWNEHSLVKAIGAYHEKTRKFKLLFHDTHHRAVTERASMEQYDLRHYDGVLAFGNVIRDLYLNEGWTNNAWTWHEAADTLIFHPIESDEKLGDLVWVGNWGDNERTKELQTFLIDPVKELGLKAKIYGVRYPDSALKALEDAGIEYGNWLPNYKAPEIFAKYKVTVHVPRRPYVESLPGIPTIRPFEAMACGIPLVCSPWDDAENLFTPGKDYLVADSKEAMKAHLSNILNDGVTGRTIAEHGLKTIKARHTCAHRVDELLQIVETLPKPNHKEXXXXES
;
A
#
# COMPACT_ATOMS: atom_id res chain seq x y z
N MET A 1 -7.19 14.86 -17.25
CA MET A 1 -8.46 14.75 -16.54
C MET A 1 -8.36 15.47 -15.20
N LYS A 2 -9.52 15.87 -14.69
CA LYS A 2 -9.66 16.36 -13.31
C LYS A 2 -10.14 15.19 -12.46
N ILE A 3 -9.36 14.84 -11.44
CA ILE A 3 -9.56 13.62 -10.65
C ILE A 3 -9.70 13.97 -9.18
N SER A 4 -10.72 13.45 -8.52
CA SER A 4 -10.89 13.56 -7.08
C SER A 4 -10.73 12.18 -6.44
N MET A 5 -9.93 12.10 -5.39
CA MET A 5 -9.64 10.82 -4.72
C MET A 5 -9.92 10.97 -3.23
N PHE A 6 -10.82 10.13 -2.72
CA PHE A 6 -11.20 10.15 -1.30
C PHE A 6 -10.52 8.98 -0.61
N TYR A 7 -9.53 9.28 0.21
CA TYR A 7 -8.70 8.26 0.86
C TYR A 7 -8.52 8.56 2.34
N HIS A 8 -8.06 7.54 3.07
CA HIS A 8 -7.90 7.67 4.51
C HIS A 8 -6.87 8.75 4.87
N SER A 9 -5.69 8.66 4.28
CA SER A 9 -4.68 9.70 4.47
C SER A 9 -3.61 9.64 3.39
N LEU A 10 -3.30 10.78 2.81
CA LEU A 10 -2.14 10.96 1.94
C LEU A 10 -0.93 11.34 2.79
N LEU A 11 -1.14 12.13 3.82
CA LEU A 11 -0.07 12.73 4.61
C LEU A 11 0.54 11.76 5.60
N SER A 12 -0.23 10.79 6.10
CA SER A 12 0.24 9.90 7.15
C SER A 12 0.40 8.47 6.65
N ASP A 13 1.53 7.87 6.98
CA ASP A 13 1.73 6.43 6.79
C ASP A 13 1.78 5.69 8.13
N TRP A 14 1.38 6.34 9.22
CA TRP A 14 1.35 5.70 10.52
C TRP A 14 0.29 4.59 10.50
N ASN A 15 0.72 3.34 10.63
CA ASN A 15 -0.14 2.15 10.56
C ASN A 15 -1.05 2.17 9.32
N HIS A 16 -0.52 2.65 8.19
CA HIS A 16 -1.32 2.90 6.99
C HIS A 16 -0.44 2.65 5.76
N GLY A 17 -0.31 1.36 5.38
CA GLY A 17 0.58 0.97 4.30
C GLY A 17 0.18 1.47 2.93
N ASN A 18 -1.12 1.68 2.72
CA ASN A 18 -1.60 2.14 1.42
C ASN A 18 -1.16 3.56 1.08
N ALA A 19 -0.63 4.31 2.07
CA ALA A 19 -0.13 5.65 1.78
C ALA A 19 0.95 5.64 0.70
N HIS A 20 1.82 4.63 0.72
CA HIS A 20 2.87 4.49 -0.28
C HIS A 20 2.27 4.48 -1.70
N PHE A 21 1.32 3.58 -1.92
CA PHE A 21 0.71 3.42 -3.24
C PHE A 21 -0.05 4.67 -3.65
N LEU A 22 -0.82 5.24 -2.74
CA LEU A 22 -1.56 6.46 -3.01
C LEU A 22 -0.62 7.58 -3.46
N ARG A 23 0.48 7.78 -2.72
CA ARG A 23 1.45 8.82 -3.06
C ARG A 23 2.04 8.60 -4.44
N GLY A 24 2.41 7.37 -4.75
CA GLY A 24 3.00 7.05 -6.04
C GLY A 24 2.05 7.24 -7.20
N VAL A 25 0.79 6.83 -7.02
CA VAL A 25 -0.21 6.99 -8.08
C VAL A 25 -0.53 8.48 -8.29
N VAL A 26 -0.72 9.23 -7.21
CA VAL A 26 -1.04 10.64 -7.33
C VAL A 26 0.11 11.39 -8.00
N ALA A 27 1.36 11.13 -7.58
CA ALA A 27 2.50 11.79 -8.21
C ALA A 27 2.59 11.47 -9.70
N GLU A 28 2.35 10.22 -10.07
CA GLU A 28 2.41 9.82 -11.47
C GLU A 28 1.31 10.50 -12.28
N LEU A 29 0.10 10.57 -11.75
CA LEU A 29 -1.00 11.26 -12.43
C LEU A 29 -0.68 12.74 -12.62
N ILE A 30 -0.16 13.39 -11.60
CA ILE A 30 0.21 14.81 -11.69
C ILE A 30 1.30 14.98 -12.74
N ASN A 31 2.31 14.12 -12.73
CA ASN A 31 3.40 14.22 -13.69
C ASN A 31 2.95 14.02 -15.14
N ARG A 32 1.83 13.32 -15.34
CA ARG A 32 1.25 13.16 -16.68
C ARG A 32 0.32 14.30 -17.08
N GLY A 33 0.16 15.30 -16.22
CA GLY A 33 -0.63 16.48 -16.55
C GLY A 33 -2.06 16.45 -16.05
N HIS A 34 -2.44 15.46 -15.25
CA HIS A 34 -3.77 15.42 -14.66
C HIS A 34 -3.83 16.33 -13.45
N GLU A 35 -5.00 16.89 -13.20
CA GLU A 35 -5.24 17.71 -12.01
C GLU A 35 -5.88 16.80 -10.96
N VAL A 36 -5.17 16.56 -9.87
CA VAL A 36 -5.60 15.59 -8.86
C VAL A 36 -5.83 16.29 -7.53
N LYS A 37 -7.00 16.05 -6.94
CA LYS A 37 -7.31 16.52 -5.58
C LYS A 37 -7.51 15.30 -4.70
N VAL A 38 -6.78 15.24 -3.59
CA VAL A 38 -6.93 14.16 -2.63
C VAL A 38 -7.65 14.69 -1.40
N TYR A 39 -8.77 14.06 -1.07
CA TYR A 39 -9.59 14.41 0.08
C TYR A 39 -9.33 13.44 1.20
N GLU A 40 -9.05 13.95 2.38
CA GLU A 40 -8.69 13.15 3.54
C GLU A 40 -9.51 13.61 4.74
N PRO A 41 -10.15 12.68 5.48
CA PRO A 41 -10.97 13.10 6.63
C PRO A 41 -10.15 13.87 7.64
N LYS A 42 -10.73 14.94 8.15
CA LYS A 42 -10.05 15.83 9.09
C LYS A 42 -9.58 15.11 10.35
N ASP A 43 -10.31 14.08 10.78
CA ASP A 43 -10.04 13.38 12.02
C ASP A 43 -9.57 11.93 11.78
N ASN A 44 -8.92 11.64 10.64
CA ASN A 44 -8.49 10.27 10.38
C ASN A 44 -7.46 9.80 11.42
N TRP A 45 -7.61 8.52 11.83
CA TRP A 45 -6.83 7.99 12.95
C TRP A 45 -5.33 7.92 12.65
N SER A 46 -4.97 7.71 11.41
CA SER A 46 -3.54 7.60 11.06
C SER A 46 -2.80 8.91 11.31
N LEU A 47 -3.35 10.00 10.77
CA LEU A 47 -2.71 11.32 10.95
C LEU A 47 -2.79 11.77 12.41
N THR A 48 -3.92 11.51 13.07
CA THR A 48 -4.06 11.87 14.48
C THR A 48 -2.98 11.18 15.34
N ASN A 49 -2.79 9.87 15.16
CA ASN A 49 -1.78 9.14 15.90
C ASN A 49 -0.37 9.63 15.57
N LEU A 50 -0.12 9.93 14.31
CA LEU A 50 1.19 10.42 13.88
C LEU A 50 1.53 11.74 14.58
N ILE A 51 0.60 12.68 14.54
CA ILE A 51 0.83 14.00 15.13
C ILE A 51 1.00 13.90 16.64
N GLU A 52 0.15 13.10 17.31
CA GLU A 52 0.25 12.93 18.76
C GLU A 52 1.59 12.33 19.18
N GLY A 53 2.10 11.37 18.41
CA GLY A 53 3.33 10.69 18.76
C GLY A 53 4.61 11.37 18.25
N HIS A 54 4.55 12.13 17.20
CA HIS A 54 5.76 12.60 16.52
C HIS A 54 5.75 14.09 16.18
N GLY A 55 4.64 14.77 16.40
CA GLY A 55 4.57 16.23 16.24
C GLY A 55 4.30 16.69 14.82
N GLU A 56 4.02 17.98 14.69
CA GLU A 56 3.64 18.55 13.41
C GLU A 56 4.81 18.83 12.48
N SER A 57 6.04 18.78 12.99
CA SER A 57 7.22 19.01 12.14
C SER A 57 7.31 17.97 11.01
N TYR A 58 6.71 16.79 11.22
CA TYR A 58 6.66 15.79 10.17
C TYR A 58 5.98 16.33 8.90
N LEU A 59 4.95 17.16 9.07
CA LEU A 59 4.23 17.68 7.90
C LEU A 59 5.10 18.55 7.02
N GLU A 60 6.02 19.31 7.62
CA GLU A 60 6.98 20.09 6.85
C GLU A 60 7.95 19.19 6.08
N GLU A 61 8.42 18.13 6.73
CA GLU A 61 9.31 17.18 6.08
C GLU A 61 8.60 16.46 4.93
N PHE A 62 7.34 16.06 5.16
CA PHE A 62 6.55 15.45 4.10
C PHE A 62 6.46 16.38 2.89
N GLN A 63 6.16 17.65 3.12
CA GLN A 63 5.98 18.60 2.02
C GLN A 63 7.27 18.82 1.25
N ARG A 64 8.42 18.78 1.93
CA ARG A 64 9.71 18.88 1.24
C ARG A 64 9.96 17.64 0.37
N THR A 65 9.57 16.48 0.85
CA THR A 65 9.75 15.22 0.11
C THR A 65 8.81 15.13 -1.09
N TYR A 66 7.58 15.59 -0.91
CA TYR A 66 6.53 15.51 -1.92
C TYR A 66 5.96 16.91 -2.18
N PRO A 67 6.72 17.79 -2.85
CA PRO A 67 6.28 19.19 -2.98
C PRO A 67 4.97 19.37 -3.75
N GLN A 68 4.57 18.40 -4.57
CA GLN A 68 3.32 18.52 -5.34
C GLN A 68 2.14 17.81 -4.70
N LEU A 69 2.33 17.08 -3.61
CA LEU A 69 1.24 16.35 -2.99
C LEU A 69 0.62 17.17 -1.86
N ARG A 70 -0.70 17.31 -1.92
CA ARG A 70 -1.44 18.05 -0.90
C ARG A 70 -2.75 17.36 -0.62
N SER A 71 -3.22 17.45 0.62
CA SER A 71 -4.53 16.95 0.99
C SER A 71 -5.49 18.11 1.19
N ILE A 72 -6.74 17.86 0.86
CA ILE A 72 -7.85 18.75 1.20
C ILE A 72 -8.61 18.05 2.32
N PHE A 73 -8.66 18.67 3.48
CA PHE A 73 -9.34 18.08 4.63
C PHE A 73 -10.82 18.36 4.59
N TYR A 74 -11.62 17.38 5.00
CA TYR A 74 -13.07 17.54 5.00
C TYR A 74 -13.68 16.81 6.20
N GLU A 75 -14.92 17.19 6.50
CA GLU A 75 -15.76 16.47 7.46
C GLU A 75 -16.89 15.83 6.67
N ALA A 76 -17.08 14.52 6.85
CA ALA A 76 -18.01 13.77 6.01
C ALA A 76 -19.45 14.28 6.10
N ASP A 77 -19.86 14.80 7.26
CA ASP A 77 -21.22 15.31 7.45
C ASP A 77 -21.40 16.75 6.97
N LYS A 78 -20.33 17.41 6.54
CA LYS A 78 -20.39 18.82 6.12
C LYS A 78 -19.96 19.03 4.67
N ILE A 79 -19.49 17.99 3.99
CA ILE A 79 -18.98 18.15 2.63
C ILE A 79 -20.13 18.46 1.66
N ASP A 80 -19.91 19.42 0.79
CA ASP A 80 -20.86 19.80 -0.24
C ASP A 80 -20.42 19.16 -1.56
N LEU A 81 -21.01 18.01 -1.88
CA LEU A 81 -20.61 17.25 -3.07
C LEU A 81 -20.89 18.01 -4.37
N GLU A 82 -21.94 18.80 -4.40
CA GLU A 82 -22.25 19.57 -5.59
C GLU A 82 -21.11 20.52 -5.95
N THR A 83 -20.54 21.18 -4.95
CA THR A 83 -19.41 22.07 -5.15
C THR A 83 -18.12 21.29 -5.43
N VAL A 84 -17.86 20.27 -4.62
CA VAL A 84 -16.59 19.52 -4.67
C VAL A 84 -16.45 18.76 -5.98
N LEU A 85 -17.54 18.17 -6.48
CA LEU A 85 -17.50 17.30 -7.65
C LEU A 85 -18.05 17.94 -8.92
N ALA A 86 -18.27 19.25 -8.92
CA ALA A 86 -18.97 19.93 -10.01
C ALA A 86 -18.31 19.72 -11.37
N ASP A 87 -17.00 19.73 -11.43
CA ASP A 87 -16.30 19.70 -12.72
C ASP A 87 -15.28 18.56 -12.80
N GLN A 88 -15.46 17.51 -12.04
CA GLN A 88 -14.51 16.38 -12.06
C GLN A 88 -14.81 15.44 -13.21
N ASP A 89 -13.75 14.74 -13.68
CA ASP A 89 -13.88 13.72 -14.72
C ASP A 89 -13.91 12.33 -14.14
N LEU A 90 -13.15 12.10 -13.06
CA LEU A 90 -13.02 10.80 -12.42
C LEU A 90 -12.99 10.98 -10.91
N VAL A 91 -13.73 10.13 -10.21
CA VAL A 91 -13.74 10.12 -8.75
C VAL A 91 -13.42 8.70 -8.30
N ILE A 92 -12.46 8.56 -7.40
CA ILE A 92 -12.10 7.26 -6.80
C ILE A 92 -12.30 7.35 -5.30
N VAL A 93 -13.04 6.40 -4.75
CA VAL A 93 -13.39 6.38 -3.32
C VAL A 93 -12.82 5.12 -2.71
N HIS A 94 -11.91 5.27 -1.76
CA HIS A 94 -11.28 4.14 -1.09
C HIS A 94 -12.16 3.58 0.01
N GLU A 95 -11.98 2.31 0.33
CA GLU A 95 -12.81 1.59 1.29
C GLU A 95 -12.73 2.14 2.72
N TRP A 96 -11.65 2.81 3.10
CA TRP A 96 -11.55 3.42 4.42
C TRP A 96 -12.22 4.79 4.44
N ASN A 97 -13.48 4.82 4.05
CA ASN A 97 -14.34 5.99 4.13
C ASN A 97 -15.64 5.58 4.83
N GLU A 98 -16.31 6.54 5.40
CA GLU A 98 -17.59 6.25 6.06
C GLU A 98 -18.61 5.74 5.05
N HIS A 99 -19.41 4.78 5.48
CA HIS A 99 -20.45 4.22 4.62
C HIS A 99 -21.38 5.30 4.07
N SER A 100 -21.71 6.28 4.90
CA SER A 100 -22.62 7.38 4.46
C SER A 100 -22.02 8.20 3.33
N LEU A 101 -20.71 8.44 3.37
CA LEU A 101 -20.05 9.20 2.31
C LEU A 101 -20.02 8.40 1.02
N VAL A 102 -19.68 7.11 1.11
CA VAL A 102 -19.64 6.23 -0.06
C VAL A 102 -21.02 6.22 -0.74
N LYS A 103 -22.09 6.10 0.06
CA LYS A 103 -23.44 6.11 -0.46
C LYS A 103 -23.80 7.47 -1.10
N ALA A 104 -23.44 8.57 -0.43
CA ALA A 104 -23.77 9.90 -0.92
C ALA A 104 -23.11 10.22 -2.26
N ILE A 105 -21.83 9.82 -2.40
CA ILE A 105 -21.12 10.05 -3.66
C ILE A 105 -21.77 9.22 -4.79
N GLY A 106 -22.14 7.99 -4.48
CA GLY A 106 -22.84 7.17 -5.47
C GLY A 106 -24.17 7.78 -5.90
N ALA A 107 -24.94 8.28 -4.94
CA ALA A 107 -26.24 8.92 -5.25
C ALA A 107 -26.05 10.17 -6.09
N TYR A 108 -25.03 10.97 -5.77
CA TYR A 108 -24.73 12.16 -6.56
C TYR A 108 -24.32 11.79 -7.98
N HIS A 109 -23.53 10.73 -8.12
CA HIS A 109 -23.14 10.23 -9.44
C HIS A 109 -24.34 9.79 -10.26
N GLU A 110 -25.26 9.06 -9.64
CA GLU A 110 -26.47 8.60 -10.34
C GLU A 110 -27.31 9.78 -10.81
N LYS A 111 -27.42 10.80 -9.97
CA LYS A 111 -28.25 11.98 -10.25
C LYS A 111 -27.68 12.81 -11.41
N THR A 112 -26.36 12.97 -11.46
CA THR A 112 -25.75 13.92 -12.39
C THR A 112 -25.08 13.29 -13.59
N ARG A 113 -24.50 12.09 -13.42
CA ARG A 113 -23.75 11.39 -14.46
C ARG A 113 -22.66 12.25 -15.10
N LYS A 114 -22.00 13.09 -14.30
CA LYS A 114 -21.01 14.04 -14.81
C LYS A 114 -19.59 13.49 -14.82
N PHE A 115 -19.34 12.41 -14.09
CA PHE A 115 -17.99 11.87 -13.94
C PHE A 115 -18.06 10.35 -13.90
N LYS A 116 -16.90 9.71 -13.99
CA LYS A 116 -16.77 8.26 -13.81
C LYS A 116 -16.44 8.02 -12.34
N LEU A 117 -16.97 6.93 -11.77
CA LEU A 117 -16.87 6.69 -10.34
C LEU A 117 -16.44 5.27 -10.05
N LEU A 118 -15.31 5.13 -9.34
CA LEU A 118 -14.76 3.83 -8.96
C LEU A 118 -14.56 3.74 -7.46
N PHE A 119 -14.75 2.54 -6.92
CA PHE A 119 -14.46 2.21 -5.53
C PHE A 119 -13.14 1.42 -5.49
N HIS A 120 -12.31 1.62 -4.47
CA HIS A 120 -10.99 1.00 -4.41
C HIS A 120 -10.81 0.25 -3.09
N ASP A 121 -10.48 -1.05 -3.19
CA ASP A 121 -10.30 -1.93 -2.03
C ASP A 121 -8.85 -2.41 -1.98
N THR A 122 -8.18 -2.14 -0.84
CA THR A 122 -6.78 -2.51 -0.64
C THR A 122 -6.53 -3.22 0.69
N HIS A 123 -7.54 -3.87 1.28
CA HIS A 123 -7.37 -4.50 2.57
C HIS A 123 -8.07 -5.86 2.60
N HIS A 124 -7.81 -6.64 3.66
CA HIS A 124 -8.40 -7.98 3.76
C HIS A 124 -9.82 -7.99 4.33
N ARG A 125 -10.39 -6.82 4.60
CA ARG A 125 -11.70 -6.75 5.27
C ARG A 125 -12.83 -7.43 4.50
N ALA A 126 -12.74 -7.51 3.17
CA ALA A 126 -13.80 -8.19 2.41
C ALA A 126 -13.94 -9.65 2.85
N VAL A 127 -12.86 -10.24 3.36
CA VAL A 127 -12.89 -11.62 3.87
C VAL A 127 -13.06 -11.64 5.38
N THR A 128 -12.36 -10.77 6.11
CA THR A 128 -12.28 -10.85 7.57
C THR A 128 -13.33 -10.01 8.29
N GLU A 129 -13.89 -9.01 7.63
CA GLU A 129 -14.93 -8.15 8.22
C GLU A 129 -16.07 -7.97 7.22
N ARG A 130 -16.56 -9.08 6.75
CA ARG A 130 -17.53 -9.10 5.65
C ARG A 130 -18.77 -8.28 5.95
N ALA A 131 -19.28 -8.32 7.19
CA ALA A 131 -20.51 -7.60 7.54
C ALA A 131 -20.34 -6.08 7.33
N SER A 132 -19.16 -5.55 7.65
CA SER A 132 -18.90 -4.14 7.42
C SER A 132 -18.82 -3.82 5.93
N MET A 133 -18.17 -4.69 5.17
CA MET A 133 -17.99 -4.44 3.74
C MET A 133 -19.31 -4.53 2.98
N GLU A 134 -20.21 -5.41 3.42
CA GLU A 134 -21.54 -5.53 2.80
C GLU A 134 -22.36 -4.27 2.94
N GLN A 135 -22.05 -3.42 3.91
CA GLN A 135 -22.81 -2.20 4.14
C GLN A 135 -22.43 -1.07 3.18
N TYR A 136 -21.36 -1.19 2.43
CA TYR A 136 -21.05 -0.19 1.42
C TYR A 136 -22.06 -0.28 0.29
N ASP A 137 -22.69 0.84 -0.03
CA ASP A 137 -23.67 0.92 -1.12
C ASP A 137 -22.95 1.31 -2.39
N LEU A 138 -22.66 0.32 -3.23
CA LEU A 138 -21.92 0.53 -4.46
C LEU A 138 -22.80 0.48 -5.71
N ARG A 139 -24.15 0.52 -5.53
CA ARG A 139 -25.08 0.36 -6.65
C ARG A 139 -24.84 1.35 -7.79
N HIS A 140 -24.42 2.54 -7.45
CA HIS A 140 -24.27 3.61 -8.43
C HIS A 140 -22.82 3.87 -8.81
N TYR A 141 -21.91 2.98 -8.40
CA TYR A 141 -20.52 3.05 -8.81
C TYR A 141 -20.34 2.33 -10.15
N ASP A 142 -19.46 2.84 -10.98
CA ASP A 142 -19.16 2.20 -12.27
C ASP A 142 -18.43 0.89 -12.08
N GLY A 143 -17.74 0.72 -10.99
CA GLY A 143 -17.09 -0.54 -10.67
C GLY A 143 -16.12 -0.42 -9.51
N VAL A 144 -15.41 -1.52 -9.28
CA VAL A 144 -14.50 -1.67 -8.15
C VAL A 144 -13.10 -2.01 -8.65
N LEU A 145 -12.10 -1.32 -8.08
CA LEU A 145 -10.69 -1.67 -8.25
C LEU A 145 -10.28 -2.48 -7.04
N ALA A 146 -9.88 -3.73 -7.24
CA ALA A 146 -9.53 -4.65 -6.16
C ALA A 146 -8.05 -5.03 -6.26
N PHE A 147 -7.35 -5.06 -5.13
CA PHE A 147 -5.90 -5.25 -5.19
C PHE A 147 -5.46 -6.71 -5.34
N GLY A 148 -6.37 -7.58 -5.77
CA GLY A 148 -6.06 -8.96 -6.11
C GLY A 148 -7.27 -9.64 -6.71
N ASN A 149 -7.02 -10.69 -7.50
CA ASN A 149 -8.11 -11.40 -8.18
C ASN A 149 -9.13 -11.98 -7.21
N VAL A 150 -8.67 -12.46 -6.06
CA VAL A 150 -9.57 -13.08 -5.10
C VAL A 150 -10.58 -12.05 -4.55
N ILE A 151 -10.16 -10.82 -4.36
CA ILE A 151 -11.06 -9.76 -3.89
C ILE A 151 -11.99 -9.33 -5.03
N ARG A 152 -11.45 -9.17 -6.23
CA ARG A 152 -12.28 -8.84 -7.40
C ARG A 152 -13.41 -9.85 -7.55
N ASP A 153 -13.06 -11.13 -7.50
CA ASP A 153 -14.05 -12.20 -7.71
C ASP A 153 -15.07 -12.23 -6.58
N LEU A 154 -14.65 -11.93 -5.37
CA LEU A 154 -15.58 -11.89 -4.24
C LEU A 154 -16.62 -10.79 -4.43
N TYR A 155 -16.21 -9.58 -4.82
CA TYR A 155 -17.15 -8.49 -5.09
C TYR A 155 -18.18 -8.88 -6.16
N LEU A 156 -17.71 -9.53 -7.23
CA LEU A 156 -18.60 -9.95 -8.32
C LEU A 156 -19.53 -11.09 -7.87
N ASN A 157 -18.97 -12.10 -7.20
CA ASN A 157 -19.75 -13.27 -6.81
C ASN A 157 -20.80 -12.95 -5.76
N GLU A 158 -20.50 -12.00 -4.87
CA GLU A 158 -21.45 -11.58 -3.84
C GLU A 158 -22.48 -10.58 -4.37
N GLY A 159 -22.31 -10.13 -5.59
CA GLY A 159 -23.22 -9.16 -6.16
C GLY A 159 -23.07 -7.76 -5.60
N TRP A 160 -21.91 -7.46 -4.99
CA TRP A 160 -21.67 -6.12 -4.45
C TRP A 160 -21.44 -5.09 -5.56
N THR A 161 -20.99 -5.56 -6.72
CA THR A 161 -20.82 -4.73 -7.89
C THR A 161 -21.02 -5.58 -9.14
N ASN A 162 -21.33 -4.95 -10.26
CA ASN A 162 -21.43 -5.63 -11.55
C ASN A 162 -20.12 -5.61 -12.32
N ASN A 163 -19.20 -4.73 -11.97
CA ASN A 163 -17.92 -4.59 -12.67
C ASN A 163 -16.80 -4.47 -11.65
N ALA A 164 -15.74 -5.25 -11.86
CA ALA A 164 -14.56 -5.15 -10.99
C ALA A 164 -13.33 -5.51 -11.78
N TRP A 165 -12.22 -4.88 -11.45
CA TRP A 165 -10.93 -5.13 -12.07
C TRP A 165 -9.89 -5.35 -11.00
N THR A 166 -8.92 -6.19 -11.28
CA THR A 166 -7.77 -6.34 -10.40
C THR A 166 -6.81 -5.18 -10.68
N TRP A 167 -6.40 -4.52 -9.59
CA TRP A 167 -5.48 -3.38 -9.66
C TRP A 167 -4.57 -3.50 -8.46
N HIS A 168 -3.40 -4.12 -8.69
CA HIS A 168 -2.46 -4.44 -7.62
C HIS A 168 -1.76 -3.21 -7.09
N GLU A 169 -1.24 -3.32 -5.88
CA GLU A 169 -0.29 -2.34 -5.36
C GLU A 169 0.97 -2.36 -6.23
N ALA A 170 1.85 -1.41 -5.99
CA ALA A 170 3.08 -1.28 -6.77
C ALA A 170 4.05 -0.37 -6.02
N ALA A 171 5.25 -0.26 -6.55
CA ALA A 171 6.28 0.57 -5.95
C ALA A 171 6.28 1.97 -6.56
N ASP A 172 6.38 2.96 -5.69
CA ASP A 172 6.60 4.36 -6.07
C ASP A 172 8.11 4.52 -6.33
N THR A 173 8.52 4.29 -7.57
CA THR A 173 9.94 4.27 -7.88
C THR A 173 10.58 5.64 -8.03
N LEU A 174 9.81 6.71 -7.93
CA LEU A 174 10.40 8.05 -7.83
C LEU A 174 11.08 8.24 -6.48
N ILE A 175 10.56 7.60 -5.45
CA ILE A 175 11.11 7.67 -4.09
C ILE A 175 11.84 6.37 -3.75
N PHE A 176 11.27 5.21 -4.10
CA PHE A 176 11.81 3.90 -3.75
C PHE A 176 12.65 3.36 -4.90
N HIS A 177 13.96 3.52 -4.75
CA HIS A 177 14.94 3.01 -5.70
C HIS A 177 16.24 2.77 -4.94
N PRO A 178 17.18 2.02 -5.50
CA PRO A 178 18.44 1.79 -4.80
C PRO A 178 19.17 3.10 -4.51
N ILE A 179 19.73 3.17 -3.32
CA ILE A 179 20.55 4.30 -2.87
C ILE A 179 21.92 3.73 -2.51
N GLU A 180 22.96 4.28 -3.08
CA GLU A 180 24.29 3.81 -2.76
C GLU A 180 24.67 4.22 -1.35
N SER A 181 25.24 3.27 -0.60
CA SER A 181 25.76 3.53 0.74
C SER A 181 26.94 2.62 0.98
N ASP A 182 28.07 3.23 1.28
CA ASP A 182 29.27 2.48 1.64
C ASP A 182 29.18 1.97 3.08
N GLU A 183 28.32 2.54 3.87
CA GLU A 183 28.19 2.21 5.29
C GLU A 183 27.00 1.28 5.50
N LYS A 184 27.29 0.12 6.09
CA LYS A 184 26.22 -0.78 6.55
C LYS A 184 26.11 -0.67 8.06
N LEU A 185 24.90 -0.43 8.54
CA LEU A 185 24.63 -0.32 9.98
C LEU A 185 24.39 -1.67 10.63
N GLY A 186 24.04 -2.67 9.84
CA GLY A 186 23.77 -3.99 10.36
C GLY A 186 23.49 -4.99 9.27
N ASP A 187 23.08 -6.18 9.70
CA ASP A 187 22.83 -7.29 8.80
C ASP A 187 21.42 -7.25 8.22
N LEU A 188 20.43 -7.10 9.08
CA LEU A 188 19.03 -7.24 8.70
C LEU A 188 18.20 -6.10 9.22
N VAL A 189 17.32 -5.59 8.38
CA VAL A 189 16.33 -4.60 8.83
C VAL A 189 14.93 -5.11 8.45
N TRP A 190 13.97 -4.81 9.29
CA TRP A 190 12.58 -5.11 9.01
C TRP A 190 11.76 -3.88 9.29
N VAL A 191 10.92 -3.51 8.32
CA VAL A 191 10.00 -2.38 8.48
C VAL A 191 8.60 -2.94 8.41
N GLY A 192 7.88 -2.89 9.52
CA GLY A 192 6.54 -3.43 9.58
C GLY A 192 5.90 -3.19 10.93
N ASN A 193 4.59 -3.00 10.91
CA ASN A 193 3.83 -2.91 12.15
C ASN A 193 3.63 -4.31 12.68
N TRP A 194 3.37 -4.42 14.00
CA TRP A 194 3.28 -5.76 14.59
C TRP A 194 2.18 -6.59 13.95
N GLY A 195 1.05 -5.95 13.62
CA GLY A 195 -0.04 -6.66 12.95
C GLY A 195 -1.02 -7.29 13.91
N ASP A 196 -1.16 -6.69 15.08
CA ASP A 196 -2.04 -7.17 16.13
C ASP A 196 -1.74 -8.64 16.43
N ASN A 197 -2.70 -9.54 16.30
CA ASN A 197 -2.44 -10.96 16.54
C ASN A 197 -2.32 -11.77 15.25
N GLU A 198 -2.25 -11.08 14.12
CA GLU A 198 -2.35 -11.76 12.83
C GLU A 198 -1.07 -12.43 12.37
N ARG A 199 0.08 -12.16 13.06
CA ARG A 199 1.34 -12.81 12.68
C ARG A 199 2.35 -12.90 13.82
N THR A 200 1.87 -12.90 15.07
CA THR A 200 2.77 -12.96 16.22
C THR A 200 3.65 -14.20 16.21
N LYS A 201 3.06 -15.38 15.97
CA LYS A 201 3.82 -16.63 15.90
C LYS A 201 4.79 -16.62 14.72
N GLU A 202 4.32 -16.14 13.58
CA GLU A 202 5.12 -16.13 12.36
C GLU A 202 6.31 -15.19 12.49
N LEU A 203 6.13 -14.04 13.13
CA LEU A 203 7.25 -13.12 13.35
C LEU A 203 8.29 -13.77 14.27
N GLN A 204 7.86 -14.52 15.28
CA GLN A 204 8.80 -15.22 16.13
C GLN A 204 9.59 -16.26 15.33
N THR A 205 8.91 -17.06 14.53
CA THR A 205 9.53 -18.17 13.79
C THR A 205 10.42 -17.68 12.67
N PHE A 206 9.97 -16.68 11.90
CA PHE A 206 10.65 -16.32 10.65
C PHE A 206 11.52 -15.08 10.76
N LEU A 207 11.41 -14.32 11.83
CA LEU A 207 12.20 -13.11 11.99
C LEU A 207 13.01 -13.14 13.29
N ILE A 208 12.34 -13.24 14.43
CA ILE A 208 12.99 -13.03 15.72
C ILE A 208 13.95 -14.17 16.05
N ASP A 209 13.48 -15.42 15.96
CA ASP A 209 14.33 -16.58 16.26
C ASP A 209 15.53 -16.69 15.32
N PRO A 210 15.37 -16.55 14.00
CA PRO A 210 16.54 -16.60 13.13
C PRO A 210 17.59 -15.53 13.45
N VAL A 211 17.14 -14.30 13.72
CA VAL A 211 18.08 -13.24 14.10
C VAL A 211 18.84 -13.60 15.37
N LYS A 212 18.09 -14.07 16.38
CA LYS A 212 18.70 -14.43 17.65
C LYS A 212 19.69 -15.59 17.49
N GLU A 213 19.25 -16.65 16.81
CA GLU A 213 20.06 -17.88 16.71
C GLU A 213 21.30 -17.67 15.84
N LEU A 214 21.23 -16.81 14.84
CA LEU A 214 22.38 -16.50 14.00
C LEU A 214 23.24 -15.37 14.57
N GLY A 215 22.78 -14.70 15.62
CA GLY A 215 23.52 -13.59 16.20
C GLY A 215 23.63 -12.39 15.29
N LEU A 216 22.59 -12.08 14.53
CA LEU A 216 22.66 -10.99 13.56
C LEU A 216 22.49 -9.63 14.23
N LYS A 217 23.12 -8.63 13.65
CA LYS A 217 22.86 -7.25 14.03
C LYS A 217 21.62 -6.77 13.24
N ALA A 218 20.52 -6.57 13.94
CA ALA A 218 19.25 -6.29 13.29
C ALA A 218 18.53 -5.14 13.93
N LYS A 219 17.71 -4.44 13.13
CA LYS A 219 16.88 -3.37 13.60
C LYS A 219 15.48 -3.51 13.01
N ILE A 220 14.47 -3.19 13.81
CA ILE A 220 13.08 -3.27 13.40
C ILE A 220 12.40 -1.93 13.64
N TYR A 221 11.66 -1.47 12.65
CA TYR A 221 10.85 -0.25 12.73
C TYR A 221 9.39 -0.61 12.56
N GLY A 222 8.52 0.11 13.26
CA GLY A 222 7.09 -0.07 13.11
C GLY A 222 6.33 0.39 14.34
N VAL A 223 5.01 0.31 14.26
CA VAL A 223 4.16 0.78 15.36
C VAL A 223 3.27 -0.34 15.86
N ARG A 224 2.59 -0.08 16.99
CA ARG A 224 1.64 -0.96 17.64
C ARG A 224 2.28 -2.27 18.11
N TYR A 225 3.49 -2.14 18.65
CA TYR A 225 4.21 -3.28 19.24
C TYR A 225 3.78 -3.42 20.72
N PRO A 226 3.16 -4.55 21.08
CA PRO A 226 2.82 -4.76 22.50
C PRO A 226 4.07 -5.00 23.34
N ASP A 227 3.94 -4.88 24.65
CA ASP A 227 5.08 -5.05 25.55
C ASP A 227 5.74 -6.42 25.37
N SER A 228 4.95 -7.46 25.15
CA SER A 228 5.51 -8.81 24.93
C SER A 228 6.37 -8.87 23.66
N ALA A 229 5.97 -8.13 22.62
CA ALA A 229 6.77 -8.07 21.40
C ALA A 229 8.08 -7.34 21.66
N LEU A 230 8.03 -6.20 22.36
CA LEU A 230 9.24 -5.44 22.66
C LEU A 230 10.21 -6.27 23.48
N LYS A 231 9.69 -7.07 24.42
CA LYS A 231 10.55 -7.95 25.21
C LYS A 231 11.18 -9.03 24.33
N ALA A 232 10.41 -9.59 23.40
CA ALA A 232 10.97 -10.60 22.49
C ALA A 232 12.10 -10.02 21.65
N LEU A 233 11.96 -8.79 21.18
CA LEU A 233 13.03 -8.12 20.43
C LEU A 233 14.26 -7.93 21.31
N GLU A 234 14.05 -7.45 22.52
CA GLU A 234 15.16 -7.24 23.44
C GLU A 234 15.90 -8.54 23.74
N ASP A 235 15.15 -9.62 24.02
CA ASP A 235 15.73 -10.92 24.29
C ASP A 235 16.55 -11.45 23.10
N ALA A 236 16.19 -11.05 21.90
CA ALA A 236 16.87 -11.47 20.69
C ALA A 236 18.02 -10.55 20.28
N GLY A 237 18.23 -9.47 21.04
CA GLY A 237 19.27 -8.50 20.70
C GLY A 237 18.93 -7.63 19.52
N ILE A 238 17.64 -7.46 19.22
CA ILE A 238 17.18 -6.65 18.11
C ILE A 238 16.88 -5.24 18.59
N GLU A 239 17.43 -4.26 17.89
CA GLU A 239 17.16 -2.86 18.20
C GLU A 239 15.76 -2.48 17.67
N TYR A 240 14.97 -1.78 18.49
CA TYR A 240 13.67 -1.30 18.06
C TYR A 240 13.75 0.19 17.75
N GLY A 241 13.39 0.58 16.52
CA GLY A 241 13.53 1.94 16.04
C GLY A 241 12.27 2.77 16.04
N ASN A 242 11.18 2.24 16.58
CA ASN A 242 9.90 2.93 16.59
C ASN A 242 9.39 3.18 15.17
N TRP A 243 8.53 4.17 14.99
CA TRP A 243 7.96 4.48 13.69
C TRP A 243 9.01 5.05 12.73
N LEU A 244 8.93 4.62 11.48
CA LEU A 244 9.78 5.14 10.41
C LEU A 244 8.86 5.74 9.36
N PRO A 245 8.98 7.03 9.03
CA PRO A 245 8.22 7.57 7.89
C PRO A 245 8.52 6.76 6.65
N ASN A 246 7.49 6.40 5.92
CA ASN A 246 7.63 5.47 4.80
C ASN A 246 8.67 5.95 3.77
N TYR A 247 8.67 7.24 3.46
CA TYR A 247 9.60 7.75 2.46
C TYR A 247 11.07 7.71 2.88
N LYS A 248 11.35 7.41 4.15
CA LYS A 248 12.72 7.23 4.61
C LYS A 248 13.19 5.79 4.50
N ALA A 249 12.30 4.87 4.19
CA ALA A 249 12.69 3.46 4.10
C ALA A 249 13.79 3.20 3.08
N PRO A 250 13.82 3.86 1.91
CA PRO A 250 14.92 3.58 0.98
C PRO A 250 16.30 3.84 1.56
N GLU A 251 16.48 4.92 2.33
CA GLU A 251 17.78 5.19 2.98
C GLU A 251 18.12 4.10 3.99
N ILE A 252 17.11 3.61 4.69
CA ILE A 252 17.33 2.57 5.69
C ILE A 252 17.67 1.25 5.01
N PHE A 253 16.90 0.86 3.96
CA PHE A 253 17.23 -0.36 3.24
C PHE A 253 18.66 -0.35 2.71
N ALA A 254 19.14 0.82 2.29
CA ALA A 254 20.50 0.94 1.76
C ALA A 254 21.58 0.64 2.80
N LYS A 255 21.24 0.68 4.08
CA LYS A 255 22.21 0.52 5.17
C LYS A 255 22.20 -0.87 5.78
N TYR A 256 21.44 -1.80 5.19
CA TYR A 256 21.37 -3.17 5.68
C TYR A 256 21.55 -4.13 4.52
N LYS A 257 21.82 -5.41 4.83
CA LYS A 257 22.18 -6.39 3.81
C LYS A 257 21.03 -7.26 3.36
N VAL A 258 19.98 -7.38 4.18
CA VAL A 258 18.84 -8.24 3.87
C VAL A 258 17.61 -7.78 4.63
N THR A 259 16.44 -8.09 4.07
CA THR A 259 15.18 -7.92 4.79
C THR A 259 14.30 -9.14 4.55
N VAL A 260 13.25 -9.27 5.36
CA VAL A 260 12.33 -10.39 5.23
C VAL A 260 10.90 -9.86 5.08
N HIS A 261 10.04 -10.73 4.56
CA HIS A 261 8.60 -10.44 4.47
C HIS A 261 7.85 -11.55 5.20
N VAL A 262 7.03 -11.17 6.16
CA VAL A 262 6.21 -12.11 6.93
C VAL A 262 4.77 -11.64 6.81
N PRO A 263 4.00 -12.19 5.88
CA PRO A 263 2.63 -11.70 5.67
C PRO A 263 1.73 -12.03 6.86
N ARG A 264 0.69 -11.21 7.00
CA ARG A 264 -0.33 -11.47 8.02
C ARG A 264 -1.15 -12.69 7.59
N ARG A 265 -1.66 -13.42 8.59
CA ARG A 265 -2.39 -14.66 8.36
C ARG A 265 -3.53 -14.54 7.34
N PRO A 266 -4.35 -13.49 7.33
CA PRO A 266 -5.40 -13.42 6.31
C PRO A 266 -4.86 -13.47 4.87
N TYR A 267 -3.69 -12.90 4.63
CA TYR A 267 -3.10 -12.94 3.29
C TYR A 267 -2.58 -14.32 2.93
N VAL A 268 -2.11 -15.06 3.92
CA VAL A 268 -1.62 -16.42 3.67
C VAL A 268 -2.78 -17.39 3.50
N GLU A 269 -3.81 -17.29 4.35
CA GLU A 269 -4.87 -18.28 4.43
C GLU A 269 -6.00 -18.02 3.46
N SER A 270 -6.30 -16.76 3.13
CA SER A 270 -7.54 -16.42 2.44
C SER A 270 -7.36 -15.57 1.20
N LEU A 271 -6.19 -15.00 0.97
CA LEU A 271 -6.01 -14.01 -0.09
C LEU A 271 -4.82 -14.37 -0.99
N PRO A 272 -4.85 -15.53 -1.66
CA PRO A 272 -3.74 -15.88 -2.54
C PRO A 272 -3.56 -14.83 -3.64
N GLY A 273 -2.32 -14.56 -3.98
CA GLY A 273 -1.98 -13.62 -5.05
C GLY A 273 -1.78 -12.19 -4.60
N ILE A 274 -1.93 -11.89 -3.30
CA ILE A 274 -1.81 -10.51 -2.81
C ILE A 274 -0.59 -10.40 -1.89
N PRO A 275 0.49 -9.72 -2.35
CA PRO A 275 1.71 -9.60 -1.55
C PRO A 275 1.71 -8.47 -0.54
N THR A 276 0.78 -7.54 -0.62
CA THR A 276 0.75 -6.27 0.10
C THR A 276 1.92 -5.37 -0.35
N ILE A 277 2.17 -4.28 0.38
CA ILE A 277 3.09 -3.25 -0.14
C ILE A 277 4.58 -3.56 0.14
N ARG A 278 4.88 -4.27 1.22
CA ARG A 278 6.28 -4.39 1.65
C ARG A 278 7.19 -5.09 0.64
N PRO A 279 6.78 -6.19 0.00
CA PRO A 279 7.67 -6.77 -1.01
C PRO A 279 7.97 -5.83 -2.16
N PHE A 280 6.98 -5.04 -2.60
CA PHE A 280 7.22 -4.05 -3.65
C PHE A 280 8.27 -3.03 -3.21
N GLU A 281 8.16 -2.56 -1.98
CA GLU A 281 9.10 -1.58 -1.44
C GLU A 281 10.53 -2.14 -1.38
N ALA A 282 10.68 -3.34 -0.85
CA ALA A 282 12.00 -3.94 -0.68
C ALA A 282 12.66 -4.18 -2.03
N MET A 283 11.93 -4.79 -2.96
CA MET A 283 12.51 -5.10 -4.26
C MET A 283 12.83 -3.84 -5.06
N ALA A 284 12.01 -2.80 -4.93
CA ALA A 284 12.29 -1.54 -5.62
C ALA A 284 13.58 -0.90 -5.13
N CYS A 285 13.94 -1.13 -3.86
CA CYS A 285 15.16 -0.56 -3.29
C CYS A 285 16.38 -1.45 -3.51
N GLY A 286 16.19 -2.63 -4.09
CA GLY A 286 17.31 -3.50 -4.41
C GLY A 286 17.96 -4.17 -3.21
N ILE A 287 17.20 -4.39 -2.14
CA ILE A 287 17.70 -5.15 -1.00
C ILE A 287 17.26 -6.61 -1.15
N PRO A 288 18.15 -7.58 -0.88
CA PRO A 288 17.74 -8.99 -0.94
C PRO A 288 16.58 -9.27 0.01
N LEU A 289 15.61 -10.05 -0.45
CA LEU A 289 14.37 -10.31 0.27
C LEU A 289 14.15 -11.79 0.45
N VAL A 290 13.82 -12.22 1.66
CA VAL A 290 13.40 -13.58 1.95
C VAL A 290 12.00 -13.53 2.53
N CYS A 291 11.08 -14.30 1.95
CA CYS A 291 9.68 -14.32 2.37
C CYS A 291 9.36 -15.58 3.16
N SER A 292 8.54 -15.48 4.19
CA SER A 292 7.87 -16.66 4.72
C SER A 292 6.78 -17.07 3.72
N PRO A 293 6.17 -18.24 3.88
CA PRO A 293 5.29 -18.74 2.81
C PRO A 293 4.09 -17.85 2.51
N TRP A 294 3.89 -17.60 1.23
CA TRP A 294 2.66 -17.01 0.72
C TRP A 294 2.51 -17.47 -0.73
N ASP A 295 1.29 -17.43 -1.23
CA ASP A 295 0.96 -17.99 -2.53
C ASP A 295 0.85 -16.88 -3.57
N ASP A 296 1.83 -16.78 -4.45
CA ASP A 296 1.82 -15.84 -5.57
C ASP A 296 0.98 -16.44 -6.71
N ALA A 297 -0.28 -16.66 -6.43
CA ALA A 297 -1.18 -17.34 -7.35
C ALA A 297 -1.38 -16.59 -8.66
N GLU A 298 -1.10 -15.29 -8.68
CA GLU A 298 -1.26 -14.47 -9.89
C GLU A 298 0.04 -14.30 -10.65
N ASN A 299 1.11 -14.92 -10.18
CA ASN A 299 2.41 -14.88 -10.87
C ASN A 299 2.92 -13.45 -11.05
N LEU A 300 2.82 -12.65 -9.99
CA LEU A 300 3.38 -11.31 -10.02
C LEU A 300 4.89 -11.33 -10.06
N PHE A 301 5.48 -12.33 -9.44
CA PHE A 301 6.92 -12.48 -9.29
C PHE A 301 7.34 -13.90 -9.67
N THR A 302 8.64 -14.16 -9.56
CA THR A 302 9.19 -15.51 -9.73
C THR A 302 9.88 -15.91 -8.42
N PRO A 303 9.20 -16.69 -7.57
CA PRO A 303 9.84 -17.14 -6.32
C PRO A 303 11.13 -17.89 -6.62
N GLY A 304 12.13 -17.65 -5.79
CA GLY A 304 13.46 -18.23 -6.00
C GLY A 304 14.37 -17.34 -6.84
N LYS A 305 13.80 -16.38 -7.56
CA LYS A 305 14.59 -15.45 -8.37
C LYS A 305 14.43 -14.01 -7.92
N ASP A 306 13.17 -13.57 -7.72
CA ASP A 306 12.90 -12.22 -7.23
C ASP A 306 13.14 -12.11 -5.74
N TYR A 307 12.88 -13.19 -5.04
CA TYR A 307 13.09 -13.32 -3.60
C TYR A 307 13.21 -14.80 -3.28
N LEU A 308 13.76 -15.11 -2.11
CA LEU A 308 13.79 -16.49 -1.63
C LEU A 308 12.58 -16.74 -0.74
N VAL A 309 12.18 -18.01 -0.66
CA VAL A 309 11.07 -18.41 0.21
C VAL A 309 11.57 -19.39 1.25
N ALA A 310 11.23 -19.14 2.50
CA ALA A 310 11.59 -20.02 3.62
C ALA A 310 10.32 -20.62 4.20
N ASP A 311 10.20 -21.94 4.19
CA ASP A 311 9.01 -22.61 4.72
C ASP A 311 9.16 -23.06 6.16
N SER A 312 10.31 -22.73 6.78
CA SER A 312 10.58 -23.11 8.17
C SER A 312 11.62 -22.16 8.73
N LYS A 313 11.78 -22.19 10.05
CA LYS A 313 12.83 -21.43 10.70
C LYS A 313 14.20 -21.82 10.17
N GLU A 314 14.44 -23.12 10.00
CA GLU A 314 15.75 -23.58 9.54
C GLU A 314 16.03 -23.13 8.10
N ALA A 315 15.00 -23.15 7.25
CA ALA A 315 15.18 -22.65 5.89
C ALA A 315 15.46 -21.15 5.89
N MET A 316 14.77 -20.39 6.75
CA MET A 316 15.04 -18.94 6.86
C MET A 316 16.48 -18.70 7.30
N LYS A 317 16.96 -19.44 8.31
CA LYS A 317 18.35 -19.30 8.76
C LYS A 317 19.34 -19.62 7.65
N ALA A 318 19.07 -20.67 6.89
CA ALA A 318 19.96 -21.05 5.79
C ALA A 318 20.02 -19.96 4.72
N HIS A 319 18.86 -19.42 4.34
CA HIS A 319 18.82 -18.34 3.33
C HIS A 319 19.54 -17.09 3.83
N LEU A 320 19.28 -16.70 5.07
CA LEU A 320 19.93 -15.50 5.61
C LEU A 320 21.46 -15.70 5.68
N SER A 321 21.91 -16.88 6.11
CA SER A 321 23.34 -17.16 6.17
C SER A 321 23.97 -17.09 4.78
N ASN A 322 23.31 -17.68 3.78
CA ASN A 322 23.85 -17.66 2.42
C ASN A 322 23.96 -16.24 1.89
N ILE A 323 22.94 -15.41 2.12
CA ILE A 323 22.96 -14.03 1.65
C ILE A 323 24.08 -13.24 2.36
N LEU A 324 24.20 -13.43 3.67
CA LEU A 324 25.15 -12.63 4.45
C LEU A 324 26.59 -13.09 4.24
N ASN A 325 26.80 -14.37 3.95
CA ASN A 325 28.16 -14.91 3.79
C ASN A 325 28.64 -14.91 2.34
N ASP A 326 27.73 -14.80 1.38
CA ASP A 326 28.05 -14.85 -0.03
C ASP A 326 27.41 -13.66 -0.72
N GLY A 327 28.17 -12.62 -0.98
CA GLY A 327 27.65 -11.41 -1.59
C GLY A 327 27.03 -11.62 -2.97
N VAL A 328 27.40 -12.69 -3.66
CA VAL A 328 26.86 -12.97 -4.99
C VAL A 328 25.38 -13.37 -4.90
N THR A 329 25.03 -14.24 -3.94
CA THR A 329 23.65 -14.68 -3.78
C THR A 329 22.72 -13.50 -3.53
N GLY A 330 23.07 -12.65 -2.59
CA GLY A 330 22.23 -11.49 -2.27
C GLY A 330 22.09 -10.53 -3.44
N ARG A 331 23.22 -10.24 -4.10
CA ARG A 331 23.21 -9.32 -5.24
C ARG A 331 22.35 -9.85 -6.37
N THR A 332 22.45 -11.13 -6.67
CA THR A 332 21.70 -11.74 -7.76
C THR A 332 20.20 -11.62 -7.53
N ILE A 333 19.75 -11.94 -6.31
CA ILE A 333 18.33 -11.88 -5.98
C ILE A 333 17.84 -10.43 -6.00
N ALA A 334 18.61 -9.53 -5.42
CA ALA A 334 18.22 -8.11 -5.37
C ALA A 334 18.10 -7.53 -6.77
N GLU A 335 19.06 -7.85 -7.65
CA GLU A 335 19.03 -7.34 -9.03
C GLU A 335 17.83 -7.89 -9.80
N HIS A 336 17.53 -9.17 -9.60
CA HIS A 336 16.41 -9.78 -10.31
C HIS A 336 15.07 -9.18 -9.82
N GLY A 337 14.91 -9.02 -8.52
CA GLY A 337 13.69 -8.42 -7.96
C GLY A 337 13.49 -7.00 -8.44
N LEU A 338 14.56 -6.20 -8.45
CA LEU A 338 14.48 -4.83 -8.94
C LEU A 338 14.08 -4.79 -10.41
N LYS A 339 14.64 -5.69 -11.21
CA LYS A 339 14.31 -5.74 -12.63
C LYS A 339 12.83 -6.05 -12.83
N THR A 340 12.28 -6.98 -12.05
CA THR A 340 10.86 -7.32 -12.13
C THR A 340 9.98 -6.13 -11.75
N ILE A 341 10.34 -5.42 -10.69
CA ILE A 341 9.60 -4.21 -10.30
C ILE A 341 9.58 -3.21 -11.46
N LYS A 342 10.76 -2.91 -12.01
CA LYS A 342 10.86 -1.90 -13.07
C LYS A 342 10.10 -2.30 -14.33
N ALA A 343 10.04 -3.60 -14.61
CA ALA A 343 9.36 -4.08 -15.82
C ALA A 343 7.85 -4.18 -15.65
N ARG A 344 7.34 -4.40 -14.43
CA ARG A 344 5.94 -4.78 -14.26
C ARG A 344 5.19 -4.07 -13.14
N HIS A 345 5.87 -3.54 -12.13
CA HIS A 345 5.18 -3.20 -10.87
C HIS A 345 5.54 -1.82 -10.33
N THR A 346 5.66 -0.84 -11.23
CA THR A 346 5.79 0.55 -10.79
C THR A 346 4.42 1.21 -10.74
N CYS A 347 4.32 2.31 -10.03
CA CYS A 347 3.07 3.09 -10.04
C CYS A 347 2.73 3.60 -11.44
N ALA A 348 3.73 3.81 -12.30
CA ALA A 348 3.46 4.16 -13.69
C ALA A 348 2.70 3.06 -14.42
N HIS A 349 3.06 1.79 -14.17
CA HIS A 349 2.31 0.66 -14.74
C HIS A 349 0.86 0.68 -14.26
N ARG A 350 0.66 0.97 -12.98
CA ARG A 350 -0.70 0.97 -12.42
C ARG A 350 -1.53 2.13 -12.95
N VAL A 351 -0.90 3.28 -13.19
CA VAL A 351 -1.61 4.39 -13.82
C VAL A 351 -1.99 4.03 -15.25
N ASP A 352 -1.11 3.34 -16.00
CA ASP A 352 -1.49 2.84 -17.32
C ASP A 352 -2.74 1.97 -17.24
N GLU A 353 -2.77 1.04 -16.28
CA GLU A 353 -3.92 0.15 -16.10
C GLU A 353 -5.17 0.94 -15.73
N LEU A 354 -5.03 1.89 -14.82
CA LEU A 354 -6.17 2.71 -14.40
C LEU A 354 -6.77 3.46 -15.58
N LEU A 355 -5.92 4.08 -16.39
CA LEU A 355 -6.42 4.86 -17.53
C LEU A 355 -7.10 3.96 -18.56
N GLN A 356 -6.62 2.74 -18.75
CA GLN A 356 -7.28 1.79 -19.63
C GLN A 356 -8.66 1.40 -19.10
N ILE A 357 -8.75 1.15 -17.79
CA ILE A 357 -10.04 0.83 -17.16
C ILE A 357 -11.01 2.00 -17.32
N VAL A 358 -10.54 3.21 -17.07
CA VAL A 358 -11.37 4.42 -17.15
C VAL A 358 -11.95 4.57 -18.56
N GLU A 359 -11.18 4.25 -19.60
CA GLU A 359 -11.66 4.35 -20.96
C GLU A 359 -12.82 3.40 -21.26
N THR A 360 -12.93 2.29 -20.54
CA THR A 360 -14.01 1.34 -20.75
C THR A 360 -15.31 1.73 -20.06
N LEU A 361 -15.26 2.74 -19.18
CA LEU A 361 -16.44 3.12 -18.39
C LEU A 361 -17.40 3.98 -19.22
N PRO A 362 -18.70 4.01 -18.84
CA PRO A 362 -19.66 4.82 -19.57
C PRO A 362 -19.23 6.29 -19.60
N LYS A 363 -19.38 6.90 -20.75
CA LYS A 363 -19.02 8.31 -20.90
C LYS A 363 -19.94 9.18 -20.06
N PRO A 364 -19.38 10.18 -19.37
CA PRO A 364 -20.23 11.10 -18.59
C PRO A 364 -21.17 11.88 -19.50
N ASN A 365 -22.31 12.27 -18.95
CA ASN A 365 -23.20 13.18 -19.65
C ASN A 365 -22.56 14.55 -19.65
N HIS A 366 -22.18 15.01 -20.84
CA HIS A 366 -21.82 16.40 -20.97
C HIS A 366 -23.13 17.19 -20.99
N LYS A 367 -23.28 18.18 -20.12
CA LYS A 367 -24.29 19.19 -20.28
C LYS A 367 -23.93 19.90 -21.58
N GLU A 368 -24.72 19.65 -22.63
CA GLU A 368 -24.67 20.53 -23.76
C GLU A 368 -25.07 21.93 -23.28
N UNK A 369 -24.45 22.73 -23.38
CA UNK A 369 -24.72 23.88 -23.04
C UNK A 369 -25.75 24.30 -23.75
N UNK A 370 -26.41 24.26 -23.65
CA UNK A 370 -27.25 24.65 -24.15
C UNK A 370 -27.14 25.79 -24.46
N UNK A 371 -26.82 26.13 -24.98
CA UNK A 371 -26.82 27.12 -25.37
C UNK A 371 -27.93 27.58 -25.49
N UNK A 372 -28.19 27.78 -24.91
CA UNK A 372 -29.02 28.29 -25.00
C UNK A 372 -29.16 29.10 -25.76
N GLU A 373 -29.33 29.19 -26.89
CA GLU A 373 -29.65 30.15 -27.89
C GLU A 373 -31.06 30.64 -27.64
N SER A 374 -31.14 31.74 -27.09
CA SER A 374 -32.42 32.43 -26.96
C SER A 374 -32.73 33.14 -28.25
#